data_3a9df267c35644607fc20d6705b4796d
#
_entry.id   3a9df267c35644607fc20d6705b4796d
#
_cell.length_a   1.000
_cell.length_b   1.000
_cell.length_c   1.000
_cell.angle_alpha   90.00
_cell.angle_beta   90.00
_cell.angle_gamma   90.00
#
_symmetry.space_group_name_H-M   'P 1'
#
loop_
_entity.id
_entity.type
_entity.pdbx_description
1 polymer ?
#
loop_
_entity_poly.entity_id
_entity_poly.type
_entity_poly.pdbx_seq_one_letter_code
_entity_poly.pdbx_strand_id
1 'polypeptide(L)'
;MEKTLQLVECSFKKQREWTRQDGTKEMVDYYEVTLTDGIDTISGETGAQLTRQIASEGADKLRMIEGHAYAVRFTMNARKYDKDGKSGRFVSVNIHQMMLLA
;
A
#
# COMPACT_ATOMS: atom_id res chain seq x y z
N MET A 1 -4.68 1.42 11.91
CA MET A 1 -4.20 0.17 12.51
C MET A 1 -2.70 0.07 12.29
N GLU A 2 -1.97 -0.38 13.29
CA GLU A 2 -0.52 -0.51 13.18
C GLU A 2 -0.10 -1.90 13.65
N LYS A 3 0.75 -2.57 12.87
CA LYS A 3 1.27 -3.90 13.17
C LYS A 3 2.69 -4.05 12.68
N THR A 4 3.44 -4.94 13.32
CA THR A 4 4.72 -5.40 12.82
C THR A 4 4.47 -6.57 11.86
N LEU A 5 4.85 -6.39 10.60
CA LEU A 5 4.62 -7.36 9.54
C LEU A 5 5.88 -7.55 8.70
N GLN A 6 6.03 -8.74 8.14
CA GLN A 6 7.14 -9.06 7.24
C GLN A 6 6.72 -8.76 5.81
N LEU A 7 7.61 -8.12 5.06
CA LEU A 7 7.38 -7.84 3.64
C LEU A 7 7.60 -9.10 2.82
N VAL A 8 6.57 -9.51 2.09
CA VAL A 8 6.63 -10.65 1.16
C VAL A 8 6.99 -10.16 -0.23
N GLU A 9 6.29 -9.14 -0.71
CA GLU A 9 6.48 -8.59 -2.05
C GLU A 9 6.03 -7.14 -2.12
N CYS A 10 6.75 -6.34 -2.90
CA CYS A 10 6.35 -5.01 -3.28
C CYS A 10 6.48 -4.90 -4.80
N SER A 11 5.37 -4.72 -5.51
CA SER A 11 5.36 -4.69 -6.96
C SER A 11 4.61 -3.47 -7.49
N PHE A 12 5.05 -3.00 -8.66
CA PHE A 12 4.36 -1.92 -9.36
C PHE A 12 2.93 -2.36 -9.70
N LYS A 13 1.97 -1.48 -9.42
CA LYS A 13 0.57 -1.75 -9.71
C LYS A 13 0.03 -0.90 -10.85
N LYS A 14 0.14 0.42 -10.74
CA LYS A 14 -0.42 1.34 -11.73
C LYS A 14 0.16 2.74 -11.56
N GLN A 15 -0.01 3.56 -12.59
CA GLN A 15 0.25 4.99 -12.51
C GLN A 15 -1.06 5.74 -12.40
N ARG A 16 -1.03 6.85 -11.66
CA ARG A 16 -2.12 7.81 -11.59
C ARG A 16 -1.59 9.21 -11.82
N GLU A 17 -2.43 10.05 -12.41
CA GLU A 17 -2.13 11.46 -12.60
C GLU A 17 -2.54 12.22 -11.35
N TRP A 18 -1.60 12.96 -10.78
CA TRP A 18 -1.86 13.86 -9.66
C TRP A 18 -1.77 15.29 -10.15
N THR A 19 -2.73 16.13 -9.70
CA THR A 19 -2.70 17.57 -9.94
C THR A 19 -2.13 18.24 -8.71
N ARG A 20 -1.03 18.99 -8.89
CA ARG A 20 -0.42 19.77 -7.81
C ARG A 20 -1.24 21.04 -7.53
N GLN A 21 -0.98 21.68 -6.41
CA GLN A 21 -1.65 22.92 -6.03
C GLN A 21 -1.45 24.05 -7.04
N ASP A 22 -0.32 24.06 -7.76
CA ASP A 22 -0.01 25.03 -8.81
C ASP A 22 -0.66 24.70 -10.16
N GLY A 23 -1.45 23.63 -10.24
CA GLY A 23 -2.13 23.21 -11.45
C GLY A 23 -1.31 22.30 -12.35
N THR A 24 -0.04 22.05 -12.04
CA THR A 24 0.77 21.12 -12.81
C THR A 24 0.39 19.67 -12.51
N LYS A 25 0.57 18.80 -13.50
CA LYS A 25 0.24 17.39 -13.40
C LYS A 25 1.50 16.55 -13.38
N GLU A 26 1.49 15.48 -12.58
CA GLU A 26 2.56 14.51 -12.55
C GLU A 26 2.01 13.09 -12.53
N MET A 27 2.75 12.16 -13.12
CA MET A 27 2.42 10.74 -13.06
C MET A 27 3.10 10.12 -11.85
N VAL A 28 2.33 9.44 -11.02
CA VAL A 28 2.81 8.84 -9.78
C VAL A 28 2.57 7.34 -9.81
N ASP A 29 3.62 6.59 -9.48
CA ASP A 29 3.58 5.13 -9.45
C ASP A 29 2.99 4.65 -8.12
N TYR A 30 1.99 3.77 -8.22
CA TYR A 30 1.40 3.09 -7.06
C TYR A 30 1.88 1.65 -7.03
N TYR A 31 2.14 1.16 -5.84
CA TYR A 31 2.63 -0.20 -5.63
C TYR A 31 1.64 -1.04 -4.85
N GLU A 32 1.65 -2.33 -5.11
CA GLU A 32 0.97 -3.31 -4.29
C GLU A 32 1.98 -3.96 -3.35
N VAL A 33 1.64 -3.96 -2.06
CA VAL A 33 2.49 -4.48 -1.00
C VAL A 33 1.81 -5.67 -0.36
N THR A 34 2.49 -6.79 -0.31
CA THR A 34 2.03 -8.02 0.34
C THR A 34 2.84 -8.23 1.62
N LEU A 35 2.14 -8.38 2.73
CA LEU A 35 2.71 -8.48 4.06
C LEU A 35 2.15 -9.70 4.79
N THR A 36 2.93 -10.25 5.72
CA THR A 36 2.49 -11.39 6.52
C THR A 36 2.91 -11.25 7.98
N ASP A 37 2.09 -11.79 8.88
CA ASP A 37 2.44 -11.96 10.30
C ASP A 37 2.96 -13.38 10.59
N GLY A 38 3.13 -14.21 9.56
CA GLY A 38 3.53 -15.60 9.68
C GLY A 38 2.35 -16.57 9.65
N ILE A 39 1.13 -16.08 9.81
CA ILE A 39 -0.10 -16.88 9.79
C ILE A 39 -0.99 -16.41 8.64
N ASP A 40 -1.28 -15.12 8.60
CA ASP A 40 -2.12 -14.51 7.59
C ASP A 40 -1.30 -13.60 6.69
N THR A 41 -1.82 -13.38 5.49
CA THR A 41 -1.23 -12.49 4.50
C THR A 41 -2.24 -11.40 4.15
N ILE A 42 -1.77 -10.16 4.10
CA ILE A 42 -2.56 -9.05 3.61
C ILE A 42 -1.87 -8.42 2.41
N SER A 43 -2.67 -7.99 1.43
CA SER A 43 -2.17 -7.24 0.28
C SER A 43 -2.92 -5.94 0.18
N GLY A 44 -2.20 -4.87 -0.04
CA GLY A 44 -2.79 -3.55 -0.13
C GLY A 44 -2.05 -2.64 -1.08
N GLU A 45 -2.74 -1.60 -1.51
CA GLU A 45 -2.19 -0.55 -2.35
C GLU A 45 -1.53 0.50 -1.46
N THR A 46 -0.41 1.06 -1.91
CA THR A 46 0.20 2.18 -1.20
C THR A 46 -0.76 3.37 -1.19
N GLY A 47 -1.02 3.93 0.00
CA GLY A 47 -1.81 5.14 0.14
C GLY A 47 -1.04 6.37 -0.32
N ALA A 48 -1.72 7.52 -0.35
CA ALA A 48 -1.14 8.75 -0.87
C ALA A 48 0.16 9.16 -0.15
N GLN A 49 0.21 9.03 1.16
CA GLN A 49 1.38 9.40 1.95
C GLN A 49 2.60 8.55 1.60
N LEU A 50 2.44 7.22 1.58
CA LEU A 50 3.53 6.30 1.26
C LEU A 50 3.93 6.42 -0.21
N THR A 51 2.97 6.60 -1.10
CA THR A 51 3.24 6.81 -2.52
C THR A 51 4.09 8.04 -2.76
N ARG A 52 3.79 9.15 -2.08
CA ARG A 52 4.60 10.38 -2.15
C ARG A 52 6.01 10.17 -1.62
N GLN A 53 6.14 9.43 -0.53
CA GLN A 53 7.45 9.13 0.06
C GLN A 53 8.30 8.30 -0.89
N ILE A 54 7.72 7.28 -1.53
CA ILE A 54 8.41 6.48 -2.54
C ILE A 54 8.84 7.35 -3.73
N ALA A 55 7.95 8.21 -4.21
CA ALA A 55 8.24 9.09 -5.34
C ALA A 55 9.37 10.08 -5.06
N SER A 56 9.44 10.61 -3.81
CA SER A 56 10.46 11.59 -3.44
C SER A 56 11.81 10.96 -3.08
N GLU A 57 11.81 9.78 -2.46
CA GLU A 57 13.01 9.13 -1.95
C GLU A 57 13.46 7.92 -2.76
N GLY A 58 12.52 7.34 -3.53
CA GLY A 58 12.75 6.09 -4.24
C GLY A 58 12.53 4.86 -3.36
N ALA A 59 12.12 3.76 -3.99
CA ALA A 59 11.84 2.51 -3.27
C ALA A 59 13.08 1.98 -2.54
N ASP A 60 14.25 2.12 -3.14
CA ASP A 60 15.52 1.67 -2.53
C ASP A 60 15.85 2.42 -1.24
N LYS A 61 15.52 3.71 -1.18
CA LYS A 61 15.75 4.53 0.00
C LYS A 61 14.82 4.16 1.15
N LEU A 62 13.61 3.72 0.85
CA LEU A 62 12.70 3.19 1.84
C LEU A 62 13.08 1.78 2.26
N ARG A 63 14.09 1.21 1.60
CA ARG A 63 14.58 -0.14 1.87
C ARG A 63 13.46 -1.17 1.84
N MET A 64 12.68 -1.17 0.76
CA MET A 64 11.62 -2.15 0.55
C MET A 64 12.25 -3.52 0.27
N ILE A 65 12.70 -4.18 1.32
CA ILE A 65 13.45 -5.42 1.23
C ILE A 65 12.55 -6.58 1.63
N GLU A 66 12.33 -7.49 0.69
CA GLU A 66 11.57 -8.71 0.96
C GLU A 66 12.20 -9.52 2.08
N GLY A 67 11.35 -10.09 2.93
CA GLY A 67 11.77 -10.88 4.07
C GLY A 67 12.06 -10.10 5.33
N HIS A 68 12.14 -8.78 5.26
CA HIS A 68 12.39 -7.94 6.43
C HIS A 68 11.09 -7.52 7.11
N ALA A 69 11.19 -7.26 8.42
CA ALA A 69 10.05 -6.81 9.22
C ALA A 69 9.92 -5.28 9.19
N TYR A 70 8.68 -4.83 9.15
CA TYR A 70 8.34 -3.41 9.14
C TYR A 70 7.26 -3.11 10.17
N ALA A 71 7.33 -1.93 10.78
CA ALA A 71 6.18 -1.35 11.46
C ALA A 71 5.28 -0.75 10.38
N VAL A 72 4.08 -1.28 10.22
CA VAL A 72 3.18 -0.94 9.12
C VAL A 72 1.93 -0.27 9.66
N ARG A 73 1.62 0.91 9.13
CA ARG A 73 0.38 1.61 9.40
C ARG A 73 -0.52 1.47 8.18
N PHE A 74 -1.73 0.95 8.39
CA PHE A 74 -2.65 0.69 7.29
C PHE A 74 -4.10 0.84 7.74
N THR A 75 -5.00 1.01 6.78
CA THR A 75 -6.45 0.98 7.00
C THR A 75 -7.08 -0.11 6.16
N MET A 76 -8.13 -0.70 6.71
CA MET A 76 -8.92 -1.71 6.01
C MET A 76 -10.35 -1.19 5.90
N ASN A 77 -10.90 -1.23 4.71
CA ASN A 77 -12.28 -0.85 4.44
C ASN A 77 -13.03 -2.07 3.88
N ALA A 78 -14.09 -2.46 4.58
CA ALA A 78 -14.96 -3.52 4.11
C ALA A 78 -16.24 -2.90 3.53
N ARG A 79 -16.61 -3.31 2.34
CA ARG A 79 -17.84 -2.88 1.67
C ARG A 79 -18.65 -4.08 1.30
N LYS A 80 -19.97 -3.97 1.48
CA LYS A 80 -20.90 -4.93 0.93
C LYS A 80 -21.26 -4.48 -0.49
N TYR A 81 -21.35 -5.42 -1.39
CA TYR A 81 -21.88 -5.16 -2.72
C TYR A 81 -23.03 -6.10 -3.02
N ASP A 82 -23.99 -5.60 -3.78
CA ASP A 82 -25.10 -6.36 -4.29
C ASP A 82 -25.26 -5.98 -5.76
N LYS A 83 -24.89 -6.88 -6.65
CA LYS A 83 -24.88 -6.64 -8.08
C LYS A 83 -25.30 -7.90 -8.83
N ASP A 84 -26.27 -7.77 -9.72
CA ASP A 84 -26.75 -8.85 -10.59
C ASP A 84 -27.21 -10.09 -9.81
N GLY A 85 -27.89 -9.87 -8.67
CA GLY A 85 -28.36 -10.95 -7.80
C GLY A 85 -27.27 -11.65 -7.00
N LYS A 86 -26.05 -11.13 -7.05
CA LYS A 86 -24.92 -11.62 -6.24
C LYS A 86 -24.61 -10.60 -5.18
N SER A 87 -24.51 -11.05 -3.94
CA SER A 87 -24.04 -10.25 -2.83
C SER A 87 -22.69 -10.78 -2.32
N GLY A 88 -21.84 -9.88 -1.87
CA GLY A 88 -20.54 -10.25 -1.36
C GLY A 88 -19.95 -9.14 -0.53
N ARG A 89 -18.71 -9.38 -0.05
CA ARG A 89 -17.94 -8.40 0.67
C ARG A 89 -16.65 -8.13 -0.08
N PHE A 90 -16.30 -6.86 -0.15
CA PHE A 90 -15.05 -6.40 -0.71
C PHE A 90 -14.24 -5.73 0.40
N VAL A 91 -13.00 -6.16 0.55
CA VAL A 91 -12.08 -5.57 1.54
C VAL A 91 -10.94 -4.91 0.77
N SER A 92 -10.76 -3.62 1.00
CA SER A 92 -9.61 -2.89 0.47
C SER A 92 -8.66 -2.52 1.58
N VAL A 93 -7.36 -2.62 1.31
CA VAL A 93 -6.30 -2.29 2.25
C VAL A 93 -5.47 -1.17 1.66
N ASN A 94 -5.26 -0.11 2.46
CA ASN A 94 -4.39 1.00 2.09
C ASN A 94 -3.21 1.05 3.06
N ILE A 95 -2.01 0.96 2.53
CA ILE A 95 -0.78 1.03 3.31
C ILE A 95 -0.33 2.48 3.36
N HIS A 96 -0.33 3.07 4.54
CA HIS A 96 -0.03 4.49 4.74
C HIS A 96 1.43 4.74 5.05
N GLN A 97 2.05 3.87 5.82
CA GLN A 97 3.41 4.05 6.27
C GLN A 97 4.07 2.70 6.56
N MET A 98 5.34 2.59 6.19
CA MET A 98 6.16 1.43 6.52
C MET A 98 7.50 1.93 7.06
N MET A 99 7.93 1.39 8.21
CA MET A 99 9.21 1.72 8.81
C MET A 99 10.00 0.43 9.04
N LEU A 100 11.18 0.35 8.44
CA LEU A 100 12.05 -0.81 8.57
C LEU A 100 12.49 -0.99 10.03
N LEU A 101 12.32 -2.19 10.54
CA LEU A 101 12.82 -2.57 11.87
C LEU A 101 14.20 -3.22 11.70
N ALA A 102 15.12 -2.75 12.51
CA ALA A 102 16.49 -3.25 12.48
C ALA A 102 16.61 -4.65 13.10
#